data_0063afc54d0f2a5cee5af25cd3be19b1
#
_entry.id   0063afc54d0f2a5cee5af25cd3be19b1
#
_cell.length_a   1.000
_cell.length_b   1.000
_cell.length_c   1.000
_cell.angle_alpha   90.00
_cell.angle_beta   90.00
_cell.angle_gamma   90.00
#
_symmetry.space_group_name_H-M   'P 1'
#
loop_
_entity.id
_entity.type
_entity.pdbx_description
1 polymer ?
#
loop_
_entity_poly.entity_id
_entity_poly.type
_entity_poly.pdbx_seq_one_letter_code
_entity_poly.pdbx_strand_id
1 'polypeptide(L)'
;MILFLKRINILLALILLSLALGIVKFKNNLPNQKISNFNVDAIVVLTGGKGERIIEGYNQIENSNQRKLFISGVDNTFNSEVVLVNILNFDRDMVQCCIEVGYLSENTYENALETRYWALEKKIQSILLITSNLHMQRAEFLFNQLSGLEVIPYAVSNEEFIIPFEKMIEEYVKLLISKIVFIKKYEI
;
A
#
# COMPACT_ATOMS: atom_id res chain seq x y z
N MET A 1 25.23 6.26 -40.83
CA MET A 1 25.52 6.75 -39.46
C MET A 1 24.53 7.85 -39.03
N ILE A 2 24.36 8.96 -39.75
CA ILE A 2 23.46 10.08 -39.37
C ILE A 2 21.98 9.67 -39.24
N LEU A 3 21.46 8.86 -40.16
CA LEU A 3 20.06 8.34 -40.09
C LEU A 3 19.81 7.42 -38.91
N PHE A 4 20.79 6.61 -38.53
CA PHE A 4 20.73 5.73 -37.39
C PHE A 4 20.69 6.51 -36.07
N LEU A 5 21.54 7.52 -35.91
CA LEU A 5 21.54 8.43 -34.75
C LEU A 5 20.23 9.20 -34.62
N LYS A 6 19.66 9.68 -35.75
CA LYS A 6 18.34 10.34 -35.74
C LYS A 6 17.23 9.41 -35.23
N ARG A 7 17.22 8.13 -35.67
CA ARG A 7 16.23 7.15 -35.22
C ARG A 7 16.36 6.86 -33.71
N ILE A 8 17.59 6.76 -33.20
CA ILE A 8 17.84 6.58 -31.76
C ILE A 8 17.32 7.78 -30.97
N ASN A 9 17.61 9.00 -31.42
CA ASN A 9 17.16 10.21 -30.74
C ASN A 9 15.62 10.33 -30.74
N ILE A 10 14.95 9.94 -31.83
CA ILE A 10 13.49 9.91 -31.88
C ILE A 10 12.93 8.88 -30.90
N LEU A 11 13.50 7.67 -30.87
CA LEU A 11 13.07 6.62 -29.93
C LEU A 11 13.24 7.07 -28.48
N LEU A 12 14.39 7.66 -28.15
CA LEU A 12 14.66 8.20 -26.82
C LEU A 12 13.66 9.29 -26.43
N ALA A 13 13.36 10.22 -27.36
CA ALA A 13 12.37 11.27 -27.12
C ALA A 13 10.97 10.70 -26.88
N LEU A 14 10.56 9.65 -27.61
CA LEU A 14 9.28 8.98 -27.41
C LEU A 14 9.22 8.27 -26.05
N ILE A 15 10.30 7.63 -25.61
CA ILE A 15 10.38 7.00 -24.28
C ILE A 15 10.26 8.06 -23.18
N LEU A 16 11.00 9.15 -23.29
CA LEU A 16 10.95 10.24 -22.30
C LEU A 16 9.55 10.87 -22.24
N LEU A 17 8.93 11.10 -23.40
CA LEU A 17 7.56 11.59 -23.47
C LEU A 17 6.57 10.63 -22.81
N SER A 18 6.68 9.33 -23.08
CA SER A 18 5.84 8.30 -22.46
C SER A 18 5.99 8.27 -20.95
N LEU A 19 7.22 8.37 -20.43
CA LEU A 19 7.48 8.43 -18.98
C LEU A 19 6.88 9.70 -18.38
N ALA A 20 7.03 10.85 -19.00
CA ALA A 20 6.46 12.12 -18.54
C ALA A 20 4.92 12.07 -18.48
N LEU A 21 4.27 11.56 -19.52
CA LEU A 21 2.82 11.35 -19.55
C LEU A 21 2.38 10.34 -18.48
N GLY A 22 3.18 9.30 -18.24
CA GLY A 22 2.93 8.31 -17.19
C GLY A 22 2.98 8.93 -15.80
N ILE A 23 3.94 9.81 -15.51
CA ILE A 23 4.02 10.54 -14.22
C ILE A 23 2.81 11.45 -14.02
N VAL A 24 2.39 12.17 -15.05
CA VAL A 24 1.19 13.02 -14.99
C VAL A 24 -0.05 12.18 -14.69
N LYS A 25 -0.22 11.05 -15.40
CA LYS A 25 -1.32 10.12 -15.15
C LYS A 25 -1.27 9.55 -13.73
N PHE A 26 -0.08 9.16 -13.25
CA PHE A 26 0.13 8.68 -11.88
C PHE A 26 -0.34 9.72 -10.86
N LYS A 27 0.10 10.97 -11.01
CA LYS A 27 -0.29 12.09 -10.15
C LYS A 27 -1.81 12.31 -10.13
N ASN A 28 -2.44 12.33 -11.32
CA ASN A 28 -3.87 12.60 -11.43
C ASN A 28 -4.74 11.46 -10.87
N ASN A 29 -4.19 10.25 -10.78
CA ASN A 29 -4.87 9.08 -10.24
C ASN A 29 -4.52 8.81 -8.76
N LEU A 30 -3.85 9.74 -8.06
CA LEU A 30 -3.65 9.61 -6.63
C LEU A 30 -5.00 9.65 -5.91
N PRO A 31 -5.32 8.63 -5.11
CA PRO A 31 -6.60 8.59 -4.42
C PRO A 31 -6.66 9.66 -3.33
N ASN A 32 -7.71 10.46 -3.36
CA ASN A 32 -7.98 11.51 -2.38
C ASN A 32 -9.24 11.24 -1.55
N GLN A 33 -9.91 10.10 -1.78
CA GLN A 33 -11.21 9.85 -1.17
C GLN A 33 -11.08 9.02 0.10
N LYS A 34 -11.69 9.52 1.18
CA LYS A 34 -12.04 8.73 2.37
C LYS A 34 -13.37 8.03 2.05
N ILE A 35 -13.35 6.73 1.94
CA ILE A 35 -14.56 5.92 1.80
C ILE A 35 -15.21 5.88 3.18
N SER A 36 -16.44 6.38 3.30
CA SER A 36 -17.16 6.45 4.57
C SER A 36 -17.97 5.19 4.91
N ASN A 37 -18.32 4.41 3.89
CA ASN A 37 -19.10 3.18 4.07
C ASN A 37 -18.42 2.03 3.32
N PHE A 38 -17.92 1.06 4.05
CA PHE A 38 -17.37 -0.19 3.52
C PHE A 38 -17.89 -1.37 4.34
N ASN A 39 -18.09 -2.48 3.67
CA ASN A 39 -18.40 -3.75 4.30
C ASN A 39 -17.31 -4.75 3.89
N VAL A 40 -16.41 -5.03 4.80
CA VAL A 40 -15.26 -5.93 4.60
C VAL A 40 -15.10 -6.83 5.80
N ASP A 41 -14.37 -7.93 5.66
CA ASP A 41 -14.12 -8.87 6.76
C ASP A 41 -13.03 -8.36 7.72
N ALA A 42 -12.10 -7.55 7.23
CA ALA A 42 -10.99 -7.04 8.03
C ALA A 42 -10.38 -5.76 7.46
N ILE A 43 -9.59 -5.10 8.28
CA ILE A 43 -8.77 -3.94 7.91
C ILE A 43 -7.30 -4.37 7.86
N VAL A 44 -6.59 -3.95 6.83
CA VAL A 44 -5.15 -4.20 6.67
C VAL A 44 -4.41 -2.88 6.52
N VAL A 45 -3.42 -2.67 7.37
CA VAL A 45 -2.58 -1.47 7.35
C VAL A 45 -1.17 -1.84 6.90
N LEU A 46 -0.67 -1.14 5.90
CA LEU A 46 0.75 -1.23 5.52
C LEU A 46 1.56 -0.21 6.29
N THR A 47 2.60 -0.67 6.99
CA THR A 47 3.49 0.19 7.75
C THR A 47 4.26 1.20 6.88
N GLY A 48 4.86 2.17 7.52
CA GLY A 48 5.66 3.24 6.93
C GLY A 48 5.12 4.63 7.31
N GLY A 49 5.92 5.66 7.06
CA GLY A 49 5.62 7.01 7.53
C GLY A 49 5.84 7.16 9.05
N LYS A 50 5.08 8.06 9.67
CA LYS A 50 5.20 8.39 11.10
C LYS A 50 4.10 7.73 11.97
N GLY A 51 3.45 6.66 11.46
CA GLY A 51 2.40 5.95 12.19
C GLY A 51 0.97 6.38 11.86
N GLU A 52 0.76 7.40 11.02
CA GLU A 52 -0.56 7.92 10.68
C GLU A 52 -1.50 6.86 10.12
N ARG A 53 -0.95 5.89 9.36
CA ARG A 53 -1.71 4.79 8.78
C ARG A 53 -2.21 3.83 9.86
N ILE A 54 -1.38 3.55 10.88
CA ILE A 54 -1.73 2.68 12.01
C ILE A 54 -2.83 3.33 12.84
N ILE A 55 -2.70 4.63 13.12
CA ILE A 55 -3.72 5.41 13.83
C ILE A 55 -5.04 5.39 13.06
N GLU A 56 -4.99 5.58 11.73
CA GLU A 56 -6.19 5.53 10.90
C GLU A 56 -6.83 4.14 10.92
N GLY A 57 -6.03 3.07 10.81
CA GLY A 57 -6.51 1.70 10.92
C GLY A 57 -7.22 1.42 12.25
N TYR A 58 -6.67 1.91 13.35
CA TYR A 58 -7.28 1.83 14.67
C TYR A 58 -8.61 2.59 14.72
N ASN A 59 -8.66 3.83 14.24
CA ASN A 59 -9.89 4.62 14.19
C ASN A 59 -10.98 3.91 13.38
N GLN A 60 -10.61 3.21 12.31
CA GLN A 60 -11.57 2.49 11.48
C GLN A 60 -12.15 1.26 12.21
N ILE A 61 -11.39 0.51 13.01
CA ILE A 61 -11.97 -0.59 13.81
C ILE A 61 -12.79 -0.08 15.00
N GLU A 62 -12.43 1.05 15.58
CA GLU A 62 -13.17 1.65 16.69
C GLU A 62 -14.54 2.19 16.23
N ASN A 63 -14.59 2.81 15.06
CA ASN A 63 -15.79 3.46 14.50
C ASN A 63 -16.62 2.56 13.59
N SER A 64 -16.24 1.30 13.39
CA SER A 64 -16.95 0.35 12.53
C SER A 64 -17.33 -0.92 13.30
N ASN A 65 -18.12 -1.78 12.64
CA ASN A 65 -18.41 -3.12 13.17
C ASN A 65 -17.26 -4.11 12.92
N GLN A 66 -16.17 -3.66 12.30
CA GLN A 66 -15.00 -4.49 12.03
C GLN A 66 -14.17 -4.68 13.30
N ARG A 67 -13.81 -5.93 13.57
CA ARG A 67 -13.08 -6.32 14.78
C ARG A 67 -11.73 -6.97 14.49
N LYS A 68 -11.23 -6.85 13.24
CA LYS A 68 -9.95 -7.44 12.86
C LYS A 68 -9.11 -6.41 12.13
N LEU A 69 -7.97 -6.09 12.71
CA LEU A 69 -6.94 -5.24 12.12
C LEU A 69 -5.64 -6.03 11.99
N PHE A 70 -5.10 -6.09 10.80
CA PHE A 70 -3.78 -6.64 10.54
C PHE A 70 -2.81 -5.53 10.14
N ILE A 71 -1.70 -5.41 10.86
CA ILE A 71 -0.63 -4.44 10.57
C ILE A 71 0.53 -5.21 9.96
N SER A 72 0.71 -5.10 8.64
CA SER A 72 1.75 -5.82 7.89
C SER A 72 3.02 -4.97 7.71
N GLY A 73 4.19 -5.61 7.75
CA GLY A 73 5.49 -4.98 7.54
C GLY A 73 6.04 -4.26 8.78
N VAL A 74 5.77 -4.77 9.95
CA VAL A 74 6.36 -4.24 11.19
C VAL A 74 7.76 -4.80 11.37
N ASP A 75 8.71 -3.93 11.72
CA ASP A 75 10.06 -4.34 12.05
C ASP A 75 10.05 -5.22 13.33
N ASN A 76 10.67 -6.38 13.25
CA ASN A 76 10.70 -7.38 14.34
C ASN A 76 11.50 -6.94 15.58
N THR A 77 12.24 -5.84 15.49
CA THR A 77 12.95 -5.24 16.63
C THR A 77 12.00 -4.46 17.56
N PHE A 78 10.77 -4.14 17.10
CA PHE A 78 9.79 -3.42 17.91
C PHE A 78 8.88 -4.36 18.69
N ASN A 79 8.71 -4.04 19.97
CA ASN A 79 7.62 -4.62 20.75
C ASN A 79 6.31 -3.90 20.37
N SER A 80 5.52 -4.54 19.50
CA SER A 80 4.30 -3.94 18.96
C SER A 80 3.28 -3.57 20.02
N GLU A 81 3.09 -4.40 21.08
CA GLU A 81 2.16 -4.09 22.16
C GLU A 81 2.56 -2.81 22.91
N VAL A 82 3.85 -2.65 23.21
CA VAL A 82 4.37 -1.44 23.85
C VAL A 82 4.14 -0.21 22.98
N VAL A 83 4.38 -0.32 21.68
CA VAL A 83 4.18 0.81 20.74
C VAL A 83 2.71 1.17 20.64
N LEU A 84 1.84 0.19 20.41
CA LEU A 84 0.41 0.43 20.22
C LEU A 84 -0.25 0.98 21.49
N VAL A 85 0.00 0.38 22.64
CA VAL A 85 -0.64 0.77 23.91
C VAL A 85 0.03 2.01 24.51
N ASN A 86 1.35 2.01 24.67
CA ASN A 86 2.02 3.04 25.48
C ASN A 86 2.44 4.28 24.67
N ILE A 87 2.67 4.15 23.36
CA ILE A 87 3.09 5.28 22.53
C ILE A 87 1.91 5.84 21.77
N LEU A 88 1.07 5.00 21.16
CA LEU A 88 -0.10 5.43 20.40
C LEU A 88 -1.37 5.54 21.25
N ASN A 89 -1.33 5.16 22.54
CA ASN A 89 -2.45 5.20 23.48
C ASN A 89 -3.69 4.41 23.03
N PHE A 90 -3.49 3.29 22.33
CA PHE A 90 -4.58 2.41 21.94
C PHE A 90 -5.09 1.65 23.17
N ASP A 91 -6.40 1.34 23.17
CA ASP A 91 -7.01 0.53 24.21
C ASP A 91 -6.39 -0.87 24.26
N ARG A 92 -5.96 -1.31 25.43
CA ARG A 92 -5.24 -2.60 25.60
C ARG A 92 -6.11 -3.80 25.22
N ASP A 93 -7.38 -3.78 25.60
CA ASP A 93 -8.28 -4.89 25.33
C ASP A 93 -8.53 -4.99 23.82
N MET A 94 -8.65 -3.83 23.14
CA MET A 94 -8.77 -3.77 21.69
C MET A 94 -7.49 -4.26 20.98
N VAL A 95 -6.32 -3.92 21.49
CA VAL A 95 -5.04 -4.41 20.94
C VAL A 95 -4.96 -5.93 21.07
N GLN A 96 -5.32 -6.49 22.23
CA GLN A 96 -5.20 -7.92 22.49
C GLN A 96 -6.26 -8.76 21.78
N CYS A 97 -7.51 -8.28 21.64
CA CYS A 97 -8.57 -9.03 20.99
C CYS A 97 -8.49 -9.03 19.47
N CYS A 98 -8.03 -7.89 18.92
CA CYS A 98 -8.52 -7.50 17.60
C CYS A 98 -7.41 -7.01 16.66
N ILE A 99 -6.19 -6.80 17.15
CA ILE A 99 -5.05 -6.34 16.35
C ILE A 99 -3.99 -7.42 16.27
N GLU A 100 -3.67 -7.83 15.06
CA GLU A 100 -2.57 -8.76 14.79
C GLU A 100 -1.48 -8.06 13.99
N VAL A 101 -0.23 -8.45 14.19
CA VAL A 101 0.95 -7.80 13.60
C VAL A 101 1.78 -8.81 12.83
N GLY A 102 2.09 -8.46 11.58
CA GLY A 102 2.96 -9.22 10.69
C GLY A 102 4.38 -8.66 10.68
N TYR A 103 5.36 -9.55 10.81
CA TYR A 103 6.78 -9.23 10.90
C TYR A 103 7.63 -9.83 9.77
N LEU A 104 6.99 -10.52 8.81
CA LEU A 104 7.71 -11.31 7.81
C LEU A 104 8.00 -10.52 6.54
N SER A 105 7.35 -9.38 6.33
CA SER A 105 7.43 -8.64 5.09
C SER A 105 8.37 -7.44 5.17
N GLU A 106 9.29 -7.34 4.21
CA GLU A 106 10.25 -6.23 4.05
C GLU A 106 9.85 -5.29 2.91
N ASN A 107 8.89 -5.67 2.07
CA ASN A 107 8.47 -4.91 0.91
C ASN A 107 6.98 -5.16 0.58
N THR A 108 6.42 -4.35 -0.32
CA THR A 108 4.98 -4.40 -0.63
C THR A 108 4.53 -5.71 -1.28
N TYR A 109 5.40 -6.39 -2.02
CA TYR A 109 5.10 -7.72 -2.57
C TYR A 109 4.93 -8.74 -1.44
N GLU A 110 5.81 -8.72 -0.47
CA GLU A 110 5.76 -9.58 0.70
C GLU A 110 4.60 -9.22 1.62
N ASN A 111 4.26 -7.92 1.78
CA ASN A 111 3.06 -7.50 2.50
C ASN A 111 1.79 -8.16 1.93
N ALA A 112 1.66 -8.23 0.60
CA ALA A 112 0.50 -8.86 -0.03
C ALA A 112 0.46 -10.38 0.22
N LEU A 113 1.62 -11.06 0.21
CA LEU A 113 1.70 -12.49 0.53
C LEU A 113 1.46 -12.77 2.02
N GLU A 114 2.07 -12.00 2.92
CA GLU A 114 1.87 -12.12 4.36
C GLU A 114 0.39 -11.94 4.71
N THR A 115 -0.25 -10.91 4.14
CA THR A 115 -1.69 -10.68 4.31
C THR A 115 -2.51 -11.85 3.77
N ARG A 116 -2.15 -12.42 2.62
CA ARG A 116 -2.83 -13.61 2.08
C ARG A 116 -2.78 -14.78 3.06
N TYR A 117 -1.61 -15.10 3.62
CA TYR A 117 -1.49 -16.20 4.58
C TYR A 117 -2.31 -15.97 5.84
N TRP A 118 -2.25 -14.76 6.40
CA TRP A 118 -3.08 -14.37 7.54
C TRP A 118 -4.58 -14.47 7.21
N ALA A 119 -5.00 -13.96 6.07
CA ALA A 119 -6.39 -13.98 5.64
C ALA A 119 -6.93 -15.41 5.45
N LEU A 120 -6.12 -16.32 4.89
CA LEU A 120 -6.49 -17.73 4.73
C LEU A 120 -6.71 -18.40 6.09
N GLU A 121 -5.83 -18.15 7.06
CA GLU A 121 -5.96 -18.68 8.43
C GLU A 121 -7.25 -18.20 9.11
N LYS A 122 -7.57 -16.92 8.94
CA LYS A 122 -8.73 -16.25 9.56
C LYS A 122 -10.03 -16.34 8.74
N LYS A 123 -10.01 -16.99 7.57
CA LYS A 123 -11.14 -17.10 6.63
C LYS A 123 -11.69 -15.74 6.19
N ILE A 124 -10.80 -14.78 5.94
CA ILE A 124 -11.09 -13.44 5.45
C ILE A 124 -11.12 -13.48 3.92
N GLN A 125 -12.10 -12.83 3.30
CA GLN A 125 -12.28 -12.74 1.86
C GLN A 125 -12.18 -11.32 1.33
N SER A 126 -12.46 -10.32 2.17
CA SER A 126 -12.46 -8.90 1.79
C SER A 126 -11.73 -8.04 2.82
N ILE A 127 -10.99 -7.04 2.34
CA ILE A 127 -10.20 -6.16 3.18
C ILE A 127 -10.33 -4.68 2.79
N LEU A 128 -10.29 -3.81 3.81
CA LEU A 128 -9.98 -2.40 3.63
C LEU A 128 -8.46 -2.24 3.71
N LEU A 129 -7.82 -1.93 2.59
CA LEU A 129 -6.36 -1.75 2.52
C LEU A 129 -6.00 -0.29 2.80
N ILE A 130 -5.35 -0.04 3.94
CA ILE A 130 -4.96 1.31 4.37
C ILE A 130 -3.47 1.54 4.13
N THR A 131 -3.15 2.55 3.34
CA THR A 131 -1.78 3.05 3.17
C THR A 131 -1.80 4.52 2.73
N SER A 132 -0.63 5.15 2.48
CA SER A 132 -0.61 6.54 1.99
C SER A 132 -1.12 6.64 0.54
N ASN A 133 -1.66 7.81 0.19
CA ASN A 133 -2.14 8.09 -1.16
C ASN A 133 -1.07 7.83 -2.23
N LEU A 134 0.17 8.24 -1.97
CA LEU A 134 1.30 8.06 -2.89
C LEU A 134 1.65 6.58 -3.12
N HIS A 135 1.54 5.78 -2.06
CA HIS A 135 1.86 4.35 -2.10
C HIS A 135 0.69 3.49 -2.63
N MET A 136 -0.54 3.99 -2.57
CA MET A 136 -1.75 3.20 -2.80
C MET A 136 -1.78 2.52 -4.17
N GLN A 137 -1.43 3.20 -5.26
CA GLN A 137 -1.49 2.59 -6.59
C GLN A 137 -0.62 1.34 -6.72
N ARG A 138 0.56 1.32 -6.06
CA ARG A 138 1.46 0.16 -6.07
C ARG A 138 0.95 -0.95 -5.13
N ALA A 139 0.47 -0.58 -3.96
CA ALA A 139 -0.09 -1.52 -3.01
C ALA A 139 -1.33 -2.21 -3.59
N GLU A 140 -2.29 -1.45 -4.10
CA GLU A 140 -3.51 -1.97 -4.72
C GLU A 140 -3.19 -2.92 -5.90
N PHE A 141 -2.26 -2.53 -6.79
CA PHE A 141 -1.83 -3.41 -7.87
C PHE A 141 -1.31 -4.75 -7.35
N LEU A 142 -0.39 -4.75 -6.39
CA LEU A 142 0.20 -5.98 -5.87
C LEU A 142 -0.80 -6.83 -5.07
N PHE A 143 -1.65 -6.20 -4.26
CA PHE A 143 -2.66 -6.89 -3.48
C PHE A 143 -3.72 -7.56 -4.37
N ASN A 144 -4.21 -6.87 -5.39
CA ASN A 144 -5.17 -7.44 -6.34
C ASN A 144 -4.59 -8.64 -7.12
N GLN A 145 -3.27 -8.66 -7.35
CA GLN A 145 -2.62 -9.76 -8.07
C GLN A 145 -2.24 -10.94 -7.17
N LEU A 146 -1.91 -10.71 -5.90
CA LEU A 146 -1.23 -11.69 -5.05
C LEU A 146 -2.06 -12.15 -3.86
N SER A 147 -2.92 -11.31 -3.30
CA SER A 147 -3.62 -11.65 -2.06
C SER A 147 -4.75 -12.65 -2.25
N GLY A 148 -5.41 -12.63 -3.40
CA GLY A 148 -6.62 -13.41 -3.66
C GLY A 148 -7.85 -12.91 -2.88
N LEU A 149 -7.80 -11.66 -2.38
CA LEU A 149 -8.84 -11.01 -1.59
C LEU A 149 -9.55 -9.94 -2.43
N GLU A 150 -10.78 -9.63 -2.06
CA GLU A 150 -11.42 -8.40 -2.48
C GLU A 150 -10.78 -7.23 -1.73
N VAL A 151 -10.21 -6.27 -2.46
CA VAL A 151 -9.43 -5.16 -1.89
C VAL A 151 -10.15 -3.84 -2.11
N ILE A 152 -10.53 -3.18 -1.02
CA ILE A 152 -11.05 -1.81 -1.03
C ILE A 152 -9.91 -0.88 -0.61
N PRO A 153 -9.42 -0.01 -1.50
CA PRO A 153 -8.32 0.89 -1.18
C PRO A 153 -8.79 2.07 -0.32
N TYR A 154 -8.06 2.36 0.75
CA TYR A 154 -8.28 3.51 1.63
C TYR A 154 -6.99 4.30 1.81
N ALA A 155 -6.90 5.44 1.15
CA ALA A 155 -5.68 6.26 1.18
C ALA A 155 -5.68 7.26 2.33
N VAL A 156 -4.65 7.21 3.17
CA VAL A 156 -4.36 8.23 4.15
C VAL A 156 -3.56 9.34 3.48
N SER A 157 -4.14 10.54 3.41
CA SER A 157 -3.46 11.73 2.90
C SER A 157 -3.07 12.64 4.05
N ASN A 158 -1.82 13.05 4.11
CA ASN A 158 -1.42 14.20 4.93
C ASN A 158 -1.80 15.46 4.16
N GLU A 159 -2.94 16.05 4.49
CA GLU A 159 -3.47 17.25 3.81
C GLU A 159 -2.52 18.45 3.88
N GLU A 160 -1.54 18.44 4.78
CA GLU A 160 -0.61 19.54 5.02
C GLU A 160 0.69 19.49 4.19
N PHE A 161 0.97 18.39 3.48
CA PHE A 161 2.24 18.25 2.77
C PHE A 161 2.08 18.24 1.25
N ILE A 162 2.70 19.23 0.62
CA ILE A 162 3.01 19.17 -0.82
C ILE A 162 3.88 17.92 -1.03
N ILE A 163 3.37 16.95 -1.79
CA ILE A 163 4.12 15.73 -2.12
C ILE A 163 5.40 16.15 -2.88
N PRO A 164 6.60 15.86 -2.36
CA PRO A 164 7.83 16.17 -3.07
C PRO A 164 7.85 15.43 -4.42
N PHE A 165 8.21 16.14 -5.45
CA PHE A 165 8.25 15.58 -6.82
C PHE A 165 9.14 14.34 -6.92
N GLU A 166 10.25 14.32 -6.19
CA GLU A 166 11.16 13.18 -6.11
C GLU A 166 10.48 11.92 -5.57
N LYS A 167 9.67 12.05 -4.51
CA LYS A 167 8.92 10.93 -3.93
C LYS A 167 7.85 10.41 -4.89
N MET A 168 7.24 11.29 -5.65
CA MET A 168 6.26 10.92 -6.68
C MET A 168 6.92 10.10 -7.80
N ILE A 169 8.10 10.54 -8.29
CA ILE A 169 8.87 9.78 -9.29
C ILE A 169 9.30 8.43 -8.72
N GLU A 170 9.82 8.40 -7.51
CA GLU A 170 10.25 7.18 -6.82
C GLU A 170 9.12 6.13 -6.79
N GLU A 171 7.93 6.50 -6.33
CA GLU A 171 6.80 5.58 -6.25
C GLU A 171 6.26 5.19 -7.64
N TYR A 172 6.26 6.12 -8.61
CA TYR A 172 5.91 5.78 -9.99
C TYR A 172 6.87 4.75 -10.59
N VAL A 173 8.18 4.92 -10.40
CA VAL A 173 9.19 3.95 -10.87
C VAL A 173 9.01 2.60 -10.17
N LYS A 174 8.78 2.58 -8.86
CA LYS A 174 8.51 1.34 -8.11
C LYS A 174 7.24 0.63 -8.62
N LEU A 175 6.19 1.38 -8.97
CA LEU A 175 4.98 0.82 -9.58
C LEU A 175 5.29 0.18 -10.94
N LEU A 176 6.06 0.86 -11.81
CA LEU A 176 6.46 0.30 -13.11
C LEU A 176 7.29 -0.98 -12.95
N ILE A 177 8.27 -0.97 -12.04
CA ILE A 177 9.09 -2.15 -11.73
C ILE A 177 8.21 -3.29 -11.24
N SER A 178 7.28 -3.02 -10.33
CA SER A 178 6.35 -4.03 -9.81
C SER A 178 5.52 -4.66 -10.93
N LYS A 179 5.03 -3.86 -11.88
CA LYS A 179 4.28 -4.35 -13.04
C LYS A 179 5.14 -5.20 -13.96
N ILE A 180 6.37 -4.75 -14.28
CA ILE A 180 7.29 -5.48 -15.16
C ILE A 180 7.71 -6.81 -14.53
N VAL A 181 8.08 -6.79 -13.24
CA VAL A 181 8.48 -8.00 -12.51
C VAL A 181 7.33 -9.00 -12.43
N PHE A 182 6.12 -8.51 -12.18
CA PHE A 182 4.92 -9.36 -12.13
C PHE A 182 4.66 -10.01 -13.49
N ILE A 183 4.63 -9.25 -14.59
CA ILE A 183 4.46 -9.77 -15.95
C ILE A 183 5.48 -10.87 -16.23
N LYS A 184 6.78 -10.57 -16.02
CA LYS A 184 7.87 -11.54 -16.29
C LYS A 184 7.78 -12.83 -15.45
N LYS A 185 7.22 -12.76 -14.24
CA LYS A 185 7.13 -13.91 -13.32
C LYS A 185 5.93 -14.81 -13.63
N TYR A 186 4.85 -14.25 -14.17
CA TYR A 186 3.57 -14.94 -14.37
C TYR A 186 3.15 -15.07 -15.85
N GLU A 187 3.90 -14.46 -16.80
CA GLU A 187 3.84 -14.83 -18.22
C GLU A 187 4.67 -16.10 -18.42
N ILE A 188 4.07 -17.23 -18.14
CA ILE A 188 4.56 -18.55 -18.59
C ILE A 188 3.62 -19.09 -19.64
#